data_2cb63f02734810e2348c9c669d1d0788
#
_entry.id   2cb63f02734810e2348c9c669d1d0788
#
_cell.length_a   1.000
_cell.length_b   1.000
_cell.length_c   1.000
_cell.angle_alpha   90.00
_cell.angle_beta   90.00
_cell.angle_gamma   90.00
#
_symmetry.space_group_name_H-M   'P 1'
#
loop_
_entity.id
_entity.type
_entity.pdbx_description
1 polymer ?
#
loop_
_entity_poly.entity_id
_entity_poly.type
_entity_poly.pdbx_seq_one_letter_code
_entity_poly.pdbx_strand_id
1 'polypeptide(L)'
;SASCGIEFQSVIAYKPLLDEAIRIAKHKPEACVVLQREMLEAPLIGSRDHDWAEWEAAAEHASWVALDALDPLYILYTSGTTGKPKGVLRDQGGHAVALNYSMAAIYGTDVGDVYWAASDVGWVVGHSYIVYGPLIKGCTTLLFEGKPVRTPDAGAFWRVLAEHRVKTFFVAPTAFRAIRKEDPHCELMHNHDLSALEYLFVAGERLDPPTYQWLNEVLDVPVIDHWWQTETGWPICSNMAGYGLVETRPGSPTFPVPGYDLKILDEDGKVVAAGQDGNVVVKEPLPPGSLPTVWGDHDRFNESYWTRYPGYYLTGDGGYRDEDGYVYIMGRVDDVMNVAGHRLSTGQMEEVVADHPAVAECAVVGIRDPDKGQVPLGLVLLKDGVNIEHSTLEQELIQMVRGDVGAFANFRKVCVVPRLPKTRSGKILRQVLRQMIDGDPYKVPSTIDDPAILEEVASVLLDMGVMEVNE
;
A
#
# COMPACT_ATOMS: atom_id res chain seq x y z
N SER A 1 -23.87 -5.67 7.10
CA SER A 1 -22.74 -6.42 7.73
C SER A 1 -22.86 -7.88 7.41
N ALA A 2 -21.73 -8.65 7.54
CA ALA A 2 -21.82 -10.11 7.67
C ALA A 2 -21.92 -10.50 9.15
N SER A 3 -22.39 -11.73 9.44
CA SER A 3 -22.43 -12.28 10.78
C SER A 3 -21.04 -12.49 11.38
N CYS A 4 -20.08 -12.92 10.54
CA CYS A 4 -18.70 -13.16 10.91
C CYS A 4 -17.74 -12.97 9.71
N GLY A 5 -16.44 -12.90 10.01
CA GLY A 5 -15.35 -13.02 9.07
C GLY A 5 -14.32 -14.04 9.54
N ILE A 6 -13.33 -14.32 8.68
CA ILE A 6 -12.21 -15.22 9.00
C ILE A 6 -10.93 -14.39 9.08
N GLU A 7 -10.17 -14.59 10.14
CA GLU A 7 -8.80 -14.13 10.26
C GLU A 7 -7.89 -15.33 10.52
N PHE A 8 -7.09 -15.73 9.52
CA PHE A 8 -6.35 -16.98 9.51
C PHE A 8 -7.26 -18.21 9.73
N GLN A 9 -7.22 -18.82 10.92
CA GLN A 9 -8.04 -19.96 11.32
C GLN A 9 -9.13 -19.58 12.32
N SER A 10 -9.22 -18.31 12.70
CA SER A 10 -10.17 -17.83 13.70
C SER A 10 -11.41 -17.23 13.04
N VAL A 11 -12.58 -17.58 13.55
CA VAL A 11 -13.85 -16.94 13.14
C VAL A 11 -14.11 -15.75 14.06
N ILE A 12 -14.26 -14.57 13.47
CA ILE A 12 -14.49 -13.31 14.18
C ILE A 12 -15.96 -12.93 14.04
N ALA A 13 -16.67 -12.84 15.17
CA ALA A 13 -18.05 -12.38 15.18
C ALA A 13 -18.14 -10.88 14.89
N TYR A 14 -18.78 -10.47 13.80
CA TYR A 14 -18.95 -9.05 13.43
C TYR A 14 -20.19 -8.42 14.05
N LYS A 15 -21.23 -9.21 14.34
CA LYS A 15 -22.48 -8.68 14.90
C LYS A 15 -22.31 -7.96 16.24
N PRO A 16 -21.50 -8.47 17.21
CA PRO A 16 -21.24 -7.75 18.45
C PRO A 16 -20.56 -6.39 18.23
N LEU A 17 -19.66 -6.30 17.23
CA LEU A 17 -19.00 -5.03 16.86
C LEU A 17 -20.00 -4.04 16.27
N LEU A 18 -20.90 -4.52 15.39
CA LEU A 18 -21.97 -3.71 14.83
C LEU A 18 -22.92 -3.18 15.92
N ASP A 19 -23.35 -4.05 16.83
CA ASP A 19 -24.27 -3.69 17.91
C ASP A 19 -23.66 -2.66 18.85
N GLU A 20 -22.39 -2.82 19.20
CA GLU A 20 -21.68 -1.85 20.03
C GLU A 20 -21.50 -0.51 19.28
N ALA A 21 -21.13 -0.53 18.02
CA ALA A 21 -21.04 0.68 17.20
C ALA A 21 -22.39 1.44 17.17
N ILE A 22 -23.49 0.72 16.99
CA ILE A 22 -24.83 1.30 17.03
C ILE A 22 -25.15 1.82 18.43
N ARG A 23 -24.76 1.12 19.49
CA ARG A 23 -25.01 1.55 20.87
C ARG A 23 -24.37 2.90 21.18
N ILE A 24 -23.12 3.13 20.74
CA ILE A 24 -22.39 4.38 20.99
C ILE A 24 -22.67 5.48 19.97
N ALA A 25 -23.17 5.17 18.78
CA ALA A 25 -23.44 6.14 17.73
C ALA A 25 -24.51 7.16 18.18
N LYS A 26 -24.35 8.42 17.81
CA LYS A 26 -25.37 9.47 18.05
C LYS A 26 -26.60 9.26 17.17
N HIS A 27 -26.40 8.92 15.91
CA HIS A 27 -27.45 8.60 14.96
C HIS A 27 -27.54 7.08 14.81
N LYS A 28 -28.73 6.53 14.98
CA LYS A 28 -28.99 5.09 14.88
C LYS A 28 -29.45 4.76 13.46
N PRO A 29 -28.98 3.67 12.83
CA PRO A 29 -29.59 3.20 11.60
C PRO A 29 -31.01 2.71 11.87
N GLU A 30 -31.92 2.95 10.94
CA GLU A 30 -33.31 2.47 11.01
C GLU A 30 -33.38 0.95 10.79
N ALA A 31 -32.51 0.43 9.92
CA ALA A 31 -32.40 -0.99 9.61
C ALA A 31 -30.95 -1.42 9.43
N CYS A 32 -30.68 -2.68 9.72
CA CYS A 32 -29.42 -3.35 9.44
C CYS A 32 -29.69 -4.62 8.66
N VAL A 33 -28.97 -4.83 7.57
CA VAL A 33 -29.01 -6.08 6.81
C VAL A 33 -27.77 -6.89 7.15
N VAL A 34 -27.97 -8.13 7.55
CA VAL A 34 -26.92 -9.04 8.01
C VAL A 34 -26.88 -10.27 7.13
N LEU A 35 -25.75 -10.47 6.42
CA LEU A 35 -25.47 -11.69 5.71
C LEU A 35 -25.07 -12.77 6.71
N GLN A 36 -25.90 -13.80 6.88
CA GLN A 36 -25.56 -14.95 7.70
C GLN A 36 -24.55 -15.84 6.98
N ARG A 37 -23.52 -16.22 7.72
CA ARG A 37 -22.48 -17.14 7.23
C ARG A 37 -22.56 -18.44 8.02
N GLU A 38 -22.46 -19.57 7.32
CA GLU A 38 -22.59 -20.91 7.90
C GLU A 38 -21.61 -21.17 9.05
N MET A 39 -20.44 -20.53 9.02
CA MET A 39 -19.40 -20.69 10.05
C MET A 39 -19.79 -20.14 11.41
N LEU A 40 -20.60 -19.07 11.44
CA LEU A 40 -21.12 -18.47 12.66
C LEU A 40 -22.32 -17.59 12.34
N GLU A 41 -23.51 -18.06 12.61
CA GLU A 41 -24.73 -17.26 12.53
C GLU A 41 -24.82 -16.29 13.70
N ALA A 42 -25.35 -15.10 13.43
CA ALA A 42 -25.54 -14.05 14.44
C ALA A 42 -27.01 -13.91 14.83
N PRO A 43 -27.34 -13.67 16.10
CA PRO A 43 -28.68 -13.34 16.52
C PRO A 43 -29.12 -12.00 15.94
N LEU A 44 -30.32 -11.92 15.37
CA LEU A 44 -30.90 -10.72 14.81
C LEU A 44 -31.84 -10.06 15.82
N ILE A 45 -31.78 -8.72 15.93
CA ILE A 45 -32.71 -7.93 16.72
C ILE A 45 -33.93 -7.62 15.85
N GLY A 46 -35.02 -8.32 16.04
CA GLY A 46 -36.15 -8.41 15.12
C GLY A 46 -36.85 -7.09 14.76
N SER A 47 -36.60 -5.99 15.46
CA SER A 47 -37.14 -4.66 15.14
C SER A 47 -36.21 -3.82 14.25
N ARG A 48 -34.97 -4.27 14.04
CA ARG A 48 -33.92 -3.49 13.36
C ARG A 48 -33.18 -4.33 12.31
N ASP A 49 -32.88 -5.59 12.63
CA ASP A 49 -31.98 -6.40 11.83
C ASP A 49 -32.79 -7.31 10.89
N HIS A 50 -32.37 -7.36 9.64
CA HIS A 50 -32.96 -8.18 8.61
C HIS A 50 -31.92 -9.19 8.11
N ASP A 51 -32.37 -10.41 7.85
CA ASP A 51 -31.55 -11.39 7.15
C ASP A 51 -31.38 -10.98 5.69
N TRP A 52 -30.14 -11.07 5.17
CA TRP A 52 -29.82 -10.67 3.79
C TRP A 52 -30.63 -11.49 2.78
N ALA A 53 -30.65 -12.81 2.92
CA ALA A 53 -31.31 -13.68 1.96
C ALA A 53 -32.83 -13.49 1.96
N GLU A 54 -33.44 -13.30 3.11
CA GLU A 54 -34.86 -13.01 3.23
C GLU A 54 -35.21 -11.65 2.62
N TRP A 55 -34.38 -10.63 2.86
CA TRP A 55 -34.61 -9.29 2.33
C TRP A 55 -34.40 -9.23 0.83
N GLU A 56 -33.37 -9.89 0.31
CA GLU A 56 -33.09 -10.00 -1.13
C GLU A 56 -34.24 -10.71 -1.86
N ALA A 57 -34.75 -11.83 -1.30
CA ALA A 57 -35.86 -12.57 -1.89
C ALA A 57 -37.18 -11.77 -1.99
N ALA A 58 -37.32 -10.77 -1.11
CA ALA A 58 -38.52 -9.88 -1.13
C ALA A 58 -38.32 -8.62 -1.98
N ALA A 59 -37.10 -8.35 -2.48
CA ALA A 59 -36.79 -7.17 -3.23
C ALA A 59 -37.25 -7.25 -4.70
N GLU A 60 -37.69 -6.13 -5.23
CA GLU A 60 -37.96 -6.00 -6.66
C GLU A 60 -36.73 -5.45 -7.39
N HIS A 61 -36.62 -5.73 -8.69
CA HIS A 61 -35.55 -5.17 -9.51
C HIS A 61 -35.65 -3.65 -9.60
N ALA A 62 -34.61 -2.96 -9.17
CA ALA A 62 -34.46 -1.53 -9.38
C ALA A 62 -33.93 -1.24 -10.78
N SER A 63 -34.49 -0.21 -11.43
CA SER A 63 -33.95 0.32 -12.66
C SER A 63 -32.69 1.09 -12.40
N TRP A 64 -31.79 1.15 -13.39
CA TRP A 64 -30.62 2.03 -13.34
C TRP A 64 -31.06 3.51 -13.35
N VAL A 65 -30.24 4.35 -12.72
CA VAL A 65 -30.43 5.81 -12.67
C VAL A 65 -29.37 6.46 -13.54
N ALA A 66 -29.80 7.34 -14.47
CA ALA A 66 -28.83 8.13 -15.24
C ALA A 66 -28.18 9.20 -14.34
N LEU A 67 -26.87 9.27 -14.38
CA LEU A 67 -26.06 10.21 -13.63
C LEU A 67 -25.22 11.05 -14.60
N ASP A 68 -24.88 12.29 -14.20
CA ASP A 68 -23.91 13.11 -14.91
C ASP A 68 -22.48 12.53 -14.71
N ALA A 69 -21.63 12.75 -15.71
CA ALA A 69 -20.24 12.30 -15.62
C ALA A 69 -19.47 12.91 -14.43
N LEU A 70 -19.86 14.09 -13.97
CA LEU A 70 -19.26 14.78 -12.83
C LEU A 70 -19.94 14.47 -11.49
N ASP A 71 -21.04 13.69 -11.50
CA ASP A 71 -21.67 13.28 -10.25
C ASP A 71 -20.71 12.45 -9.40
N PRO A 72 -20.78 12.58 -8.07
CA PRO A 72 -19.97 11.76 -7.16
C PRO A 72 -20.26 10.27 -7.30
N LEU A 73 -19.22 9.46 -7.45
CA LEU A 73 -19.31 7.99 -7.43
C LEU A 73 -19.16 7.45 -6.02
N TYR A 74 -18.08 7.84 -5.34
CA TYR A 74 -17.80 7.46 -3.97
C TYR A 74 -16.88 8.48 -3.28
N ILE A 75 -16.84 8.38 -1.95
CA ILE A 75 -15.89 9.10 -1.09
C ILE A 75 -15.06 8.07 -0.35
N LEU A 76 -13.73 8.12 -0.52
CA LEU A 76 -12.79 7.25 0.17
C LEU A 76 -11.92 8.06 1.12
N TYR A 77 -12.01 7.77 2.41
CA TYR A 77 -11.22 8.47 3.42
C TYR A 77 -9.81 7.90 3.51
N THR A 78 -8.81 8.79 3.45
CA THR A 78 -7.41 8.47 3.66
C THR A 78 -6.90 9.10 4.95
N SER A 79 -5.93 8.44 5.61
CA SER A 79 -5.23 9.04 6.74
C SER A 79 -4.36 10.19 6.22
N GLY A 80 -4.78 11.43 6.46
CA GLY A 80 -3.94 12.59 6.15
C GLY A 80 -2.75 12.68 7.11
N THR A 81 -1.60 13.13 6.61
CA THR A 81 -0.40 13.43 7.41
C THR A 81 -0.66 14.48 8.51
N THR A 82 -1.71 15.28 8.37
CA THR A 82 -2.11 16.35 9.29
C THR A 82 -3.17 15.95 10.34
N GLY A 83 -3.41 14.66 10.54
CA GLY A 83 -4.23 14.13 11.65
C GLY A 83 -5.71 13.91 11.35
N LYS A 84 -6.40 14.72 10.55
CA LYS A 84 -7.79 14.44 10.15
C LYS A 84 -7.82 13.67 8.83
N PRO A 85 -8.59 12.57 8.71
CA PRO A 85 -8.78 11.89 7.44
C PRO A 85 -9.31 12.86 6.36
N LYS A 86 -8.89 12.65 5.11
CA LYS A 86 -9.37 13.38 3.92
C LYS A 86 -10.32 12.47 3.15
N GLY A 87 -11.52 12.96 2.85
CA GLY A 87 -12.47 12.24 1.99
C GLY A 87 -12.15 12.51 0.51
N VAL A 88 -11.42 11.61 -0.12
CA VAL A 88 -11.12 11.69 -1.56
C VAL A 88 -12.40 11.42 -2.35
N LEU A 89 -12.90 12.43 -3.05
CA LEU A 89 -14.04 12.29 -3.92
C LEU A 89 -13.64 11.68 -5.27
N ARG A 90 -14.47 10.82 -5.82
CA ARG A 90 -14.33 10.26 -7.16
C ARG A 90 -15.60 10.56 -7.98
N ASP A 91 -15.41 11.01 -9.22
CA ASP A 91 -16.50 11.23 -10.16
C ASP A 91 -16.85 9.97 -10.98
N GLN A 92 -18.03 9.95 -11.59
CA GLN A 92 -18.55 8.82 -12.36
C GLN A 92 -17.77 8.63 -13.67
N GLY A 93 -17.80 9.65 -14.53
CA GLY A 93 -17.31 9.54 -15.89
C GLY A 93 -15.80 9.50 -16.00
N GLY A 94 -15.09 10.35 -15.24
CA GLY A 94 -13.64 10.38 -15.23
C GLY A 94 -13.05 9.05 -14.76
N HIS A 95 -13.65 8.47 -13.71
CA HIS A 95 -13.22 7.17 -13.18
C HIS A 95 -13.46 6.04 -14.19
N ALA A 96 -14.65 5.99 -14.81
CA ALA A 96 -14.95 4.97 -15.81
C ALA A 96 -14.01 5.01 -17.02
N VAL A 97 -13.70 6.22 -17.52
CA VAL A 97 -12.76 6.42 -18.64
C VAL A 97 -11.35 5.95 -18.27
N ALA A 98 -10.85 6.38 -17.11
CA ALA A 98 -9.52 6.02 -16.64
C ALA A 98 -9.35 4.52 -16.42
N LEU A 99 -10.34 3.88 -15.82
CA LEU A 99 -10.28 2.45 -15.54
C LEU A 99 -10.41 1.60 -16.80
N ASN A 100 -11.34 1.93 -17.71
CA ASN A 100 -11.43 1.21 -18.99
C ASN A 100 -10.13 1.32 -19.78
N TYR A 101 -9.51 2.50 -19.79
CA TYR A 101 -8.22 2.72 -20.44
C TYR A 101 -7.11 1.91 -19.77
N SER A 102 -6.98 2.01 -18.45
CA SER A 102 -5.88 1.36 -17.71
C SER A 102 -5.96 -0.16 -17.75
N MET A 103 -7.17 -0.75 -17.71
CA MET A 103 -7.34 -2.19 -17.83
C MET A 103 -6.80 -2.72 -19.17
N ALA A 104 -7.07 -2.02 -20.26
CA ALA A 104 -6.55 -2.41 -21.58
C ALA A 104 -5.06 -2.06 -21.74
N ALA A 105 -4.70 -0.79 -21.51
CA ALA A 105 -3.40 -0.26 -21.88
C ALA A 105 -2.29 -0.64 -20.89
N ILE A 106 -2.57 -0.60 -19.58
CA ILE A 106 -1.59 -0.90 -18.53
C ILE A 106 -1.57 -2.39 -18.25
N TYR A 107 -2.74 -2.96 -17.88
CA TYR A 107 -2.81 -4.34 -17.40
C TYR A 107 -2.93 -5.40 -18.51
N GLY A 108 -3.03 -4.99 -19.78
CA GLY A 108 -3.05 -5.88 -20.93
C GLY A 108 -4.25 -6.82 -20.97
N THR A 109 -5.40 -6.38 -20.40
CA THR A 109 -6.59 -7.23 -20.31
C THR A 109 -7.59 -6.95 -21.41
N ASP A 110 -8.34 -7.99 -21.80
CA ASP A 110 -9.47 -7.96 -22.70
C ASP A 110 -10.72 -8.58 -22.08
N VAL A 111 -11.86 -8.43 -22.80
CA VAL A 111 -13.15 -9.01 -22.39
C VAL A 111 -13.00 -10.52 -22.19
N GLY A 112 -13.42 -11.02 -21.04
CA GLY A 112 -13.37 -12.44 -20.70
C GLY A 112 -12.07 -12.87 -19.98
N ASP A 113 -11.04 -12.06 -19.96
CA ASP A 113 -9.82 -12.36 -19.20
C ASP A 113 -10.13 -12.43 -17.70
N VAL A 114 -9.37 -13.25 -16.99
CA VAL A 114 -9.43 -13.32 -15.53
C VAL A 114 -8.35 -12.42 -14.92
N TYR A 115 -8.80 -11.45 -14.16
CA TYR A 115 -7.97 -10.47 -13.48
C TYR A 115 -8.15 -10.61 -11.96
N TRP A 116 -7.04 -10.58 -11.23
CA TRP A 116 -7.08 -10.65 -9.78
C TRP A 116 -6.22 -9.55 -9.15
N ALA A 117 -6.86 -8.65 -8.40
CA ALA A 117 -6.18 -7.78 -7.44
C ALA A 117 -6.34 -8.36 -6.03
N ALA A 118 -5.25 -8.91 -5.48
CA ALA A 118 -5.22 -9.46 -4.12
C ALA A 118 -5.09 -8.31 -3.10
N SER A 119 -6.18 -7.59 -2.90
CA SER A 119 -6.29 -6.45 -2.01
C SER A 119 -7.67 -6.43 -1.33
N ASP A 120 -7.85 -5.51 -0.40
CA ASP A 120 -9.11 -5.31 0.30
C ASP A 120 -9.99 -4.30 -0.48
N VAL A 121 -11.30 -4.60 -0.58
CA VAL A 121 -12.27 -3.71 -1.25
C VAL A 121 -12.42 -2.34 -0.56
N GLY A 122 -12.03 -2.21 0.69
CA GLY A 122 -12.04 -0.96 1.45
C GLY A 122 -10.97 0.05 1.04
N TRP A 123 -10.01 -0.35 0.19
CA TRP A 123 -8.97 0.53 -0.33
C TRP A 123 -9.23 0.95 -1.77
N VAL A 124 -8.50 1.97 -2.23
CA VAL A 124 -8.61 2.44 -3.63
C VAL A 124 -8.33 1.33 -4.64
N VAL A 125 -7.39 0.42 -4.35
CA VAL A 125 -7.13 -0.76 -5.19
C VAL A 125 -8.40 -1.60 -5.34
N GLY A 126 -9.11 -1.83 -4.25
CA GLY A 126 -10.35 -2.59 -4.25
C GLY A 126 -11.44 -1.91 -5.10
N HIS A 127 -11.64 -0.61 -4.90
CA HIS A 127 -12.59 0.16 -5.71
C HIS A 127 -12.19 0.13 -7.18
N SER A 128 -10.97 0.55 -7.51
CA SER A 128 -10.54 0.66 -8.91
C SER A 128 -10.36 -0.69 -9.58
N TYR A 129 -9.76 -1.69 -8.93
CA TYR A 129 -9.24 -2.89 -9.58
C TYR A 129 -9.73 -4.22 -9.03
N ILE A 130 -10.67 -4.22 -8.06
CA ILE A 130 -11.49 -5.41 -7.76
C ILE A 130 -12.89 -5.20 -8.33
N VAL A 131 -13.48 -4.00 -8.12
CA VAL A 131 -14.88 -3.74 -8.48
C VAL A 131 -14.99 -3.10 -9.86
N TYR A 132 -14.59 -1.82 -10.02
CA TYR A 132 -14.96 -1.04 -11.18
C TYR A 132 -14.19 -1.41 -12.45
N GLY A 133 -12.86 -1.41 -12.42
CA GLY A 133 -12.03 -1.60 -13.61
C GLY A 133 -12.28 -2.92 -14.33
N PRO A 134 -12.15 -4.08 -13.66
CA PRO A 134 -12.40 -5.36 -14.31
C PRO A 134 -13.82 -5.49 -14.87
N LEU A 135 -14.83 -5.06 -14.12
CA LEU A 135 -16.24 -5.17 -14.56
C LEU A 135 -16.55 -4.23 -15.73
N ILE A 136 -16.03 -2.99 -15.73
CA ILE A 136 -16.17 -2.06 -16.85
C ILE A 136 -15.51 -2.62 -18.11
N LYS A 137 -14.33 -3.25 -17.96
CA LYS A 137 -13.61 -3.87 -19.08
C LYS A 137 -14.30 -5.15 -19.58
N GLY A 138 -15.14 -5.79 -18.77
CA GLY A 138 -15.76 -7.07 -19.07
C GLY A 138 -14.88 -8.27 -18.73
N CYS A 139 -13.97 -8.10 -17.76
CA CYS A 139 -13.15 -9.16 -17.20
C CYS A 139 -13.89 -9.92 -16.11
N THR A 140 -13.45 -11.14 -15.83
CA THR A 140 -13.76 -11.82 -14.58
C THR A 140 -12.85 -11.26 -13.48
N THR A 141 -13.43 -10.85 -12.36
CA THR A 141 -12.69 -10.39 -11.19
C THR A 141 -12.81 -11.37 -10.04
N LEU A 142 -11.76 -11.50 -9.22
CA LEU A 142 -11.76 -12.36 -8.05
C LEU A 142 -11.82 -11.53 -6.77
N LEU A 143 -12.71 -11.93 -5.86
CA LEU A 143 -12.76 -11.44 -4.49
C LEU A 143 -12.34 -12.58 -3.57
N PHE A 144 -11.18 -12.44 -2.95
CA PHE A 144 -10.56 -13.50 -2.15
C PHE A 144 -10.53 -13.12 -0.67
N GLU A 145 -11.14 -13.98 0.15
CA GLU A 145 -11.09 -13.89 1.61
C GLU A 145 -9.96 -14.75 2.14
N GLY A 146 -8.74 -14.30 2.05
CA GLY A 146 -7.57 -15.03 2.54
C GLY A 146 -6.35 -14.13 2.63
N LYS A 147 -5.28 -14.71 3.14
CA LYS A 147 -3.97 -14.05 3.26
C LYS A 147 -2.96 -14.77 2.34
N PRO A 148 -1.85 -14.15 1.99
CA PRO A 148 -0.80 -14.79 1.18
C PRO A 148 -0.16 -16.00 1.87
N VAL A 149 -0.22 -16.04 3.20
CA VAL A 149 0.32 -17.11 4.06
C VAL A 149 -0.72 -17.53 5.09
N ARG A 150 -0.56 -18.74 5.66
CA ARG A 150 -1.43 -19.27 6.73
C ARG A 150 -2.91 -19.44 6.38
N THR A 151 -3.24 -19.47 5.07
CA THR A 151 -4.60 -19.74 4.58
C THR A 151 -4.63 -20.82 3.48
N PRO A 152 -4.25 -22.07 3.80
CA PRO A 152 -3.66 -22.55 5.05
C PRO A 152 -2.13 -22.39 5.12
N ASP A 153 -1.45 -22.10 4.03
CA ASP A 153 0.01 -22.03 3.87
C ASP A 153 0.45 -20.93 2.89
N ALA A 154 1.74 -20.82 2.58
CA ALA A 154 2.30 -19.87 1.63
C ALA A 154 1.97 -20.18 0.15
N GLY A 155 1.30 -21.30 -0.12
CA GLY A 155 0.80 -21.69 -1.44
C GLY A 155 -0.57 -21.10 -1.79
N ALA A 156 -1.19 -20.33 -0.88
CA ALA A 156 -2.56 -19.85 -1.06
C ALA A 156 -2.75 -19.09 -2.39
N PHE A 157 -1.87 -18.15 -2.71
CA PHE A 157 -1.97 -17.36 -3.94
C PHE A 157 -1.73 -18.20 -5.19
N TRP A 158 -0.79 -19.12 -5.16
CA TRP A 158 -0.49 -20.00 -6.29
C TRP A 158 -1.69 -20.90 -6.63
N ARG A 159 -2.42 -21.41 -5.62
CA ARG A 159 -3.67 -22.16 -5.83
C ARG A 159 -4.73 -21.32 -6.52
N VAL A 160 -4.99 -20.12 -6.04
CA VAL A 160 -6.00 -19.21 -6.61
C VAL A 160 -5.66 -18.86 -8.06
N LEU A 161 -4.39 -18.51 -8.33
CA LEU A 161 -3.92 -18.21 -9.69
C LEU A 161 -4.16 -19.39 -10.65
N ALA A 162 -3.82 -20.61 -10.24
CA ALA A 162 -3.98 -21.81 -11.03
C ALA A 162 -5.45 -22.20 -11.21
N GLU A 163 -6.23 -22.26 -10.11
CA GLU A 163 -7.63 -22.70 -10.11
C GLU A 163 -8.50 -21.82 -11.01
N HIS A 164 -8.28 -20.51 -10.94
CA HIS A 164 -9.07 -19.54 -11.69
C HIS A 164 -8.42 -19.12 -13.01
N ARG A 165 -7.26 -19.67 -13.37
CA ARG A 165 -6.51 -19.35 -14.59
C ARG A 165 -6.32 -17.84 -14.77
N VAL A 166 -5.85 -17.19 -13.72
CA VAL A 166 -5.63 -15.74 -13.69
C VAL A 166 -4.58 -15.35 -14.73
N LYS A 167 -4.93 -14.40 -15.61
CA LYS A 167 -4.04 -13.84 -16.64
C LYS A 167 -3.17 -12.72 -16.05
N THR A 168 -3.79 -11.80 -15.33
CA THR A 168 -3.09 -10.64 -14.77
C THR A 168 -3.32 -10.60 -13.26
N PHE A 169 -2.23 -10.63 -12.52
CA PHE A 169 -2.23 -10.60 -11.06
C PHE A 169 -1.67 -9.29 -10.53
N PHE A 170 -2.41 -8.63 -9.64
CA PHE A 170 -2.00 -7.41 -8.97
C PHE A 170 -1.98 -7.59 -7.45
N VAL A 171 -0.87 -7.26 -6.80
CA VAL A 171 -0.68 -7.50 -5.36
C VAL A 171 0.33 -6.52 -4.76
N ALA A 172 0.32 -6.35 -3.44
CA ALA A 172 1.34 -5.55 -2.75
C ALA A 172 2.65 -6.35 -2.53
N PRO A 173 3.84 -5.71 -2.63
CA PRO A 173 5.12 -6.35 -2.36
C PRO A 173 5.21 -7.07 -1.01
N THR A 174 4.54 -6.54 0.03
CA THR A 174 4.46 -7.16 1.37
C THR A 174 3.97 -8.60 1.33
N ALA A 175 3.04 -8.92 0.43
CA ALA A 175 2.53 -10.29 0.30
C ALA A 175 3.63 -11.26 -0.13
N PHE A 176 4.45 -10.85 -1.08
CA PHE A 176 5.58 -11.66 -1.55
C PHE A 176 6.70 -11.77 -0.54
N ARG A 177 6.98 -10.71 0.23
CA ARG A 177 7.93 -10.81 1.36
C ARG A 177 7.45 -11.82 2.40
N ALA A 178 6.13 -11.86 2.68
CA ALA A 178 5.56 -12.86 3.57
C ALA A 178 5.68 -14.29 3.00
N ILE A 179 5.40 -14.48 1.70
CA ILE A 179 5.56 -15.78 1.03
C ILE A 179 7.03 -16.20 1.06
N ARG A 180 7.95 -15.33 0.63
CA ARG A 180 9.40 -15.59 0.61
C ARG A 180 9.95 -15.97 1.98
N LYS A 181 9.39 -15.39 3.05
CA LYS A 181 9.78 -15.73 4.42
C LYS A 181 9.44 -17.16 4.79
N GLU A 182 8.25 -17.65 4.39
CA GLU A 182 7.76 -19.00 4.73
C GLU A 182 8.18 -20.06 3.69
N ASP A 183 8.27 -19.67 2.41
CA ASP A 183 8.64 -20.54 1.27
C ASP A 183 9.64 -19.83 0.34
N PRO A 184 10.92 -19.69 0.76
CA PRO A 184 11.92 -18.89 0.03
C PRO A 184 12.25 -19.42 -1.38
N HIS A 185 12.02 -20.70 -1.64
CA HIS A 185 12.24 -21.35 -2.93
C HIS A 185 10.96 -21.60 -3.73
N CYS A 186 9.81 -21.10 -3.25
CA CYS A 186 8.50 -21.30 -3.87
C CYS A 186 8.18 -22.78 -4.18
N GLU A 187 8.55 -23.68 -3.26
CA GLU A 187 8.32 -25.13 -3.44
C GLU A 187 6.82 -25.43 -3.60
N LEU A 188 5.96 -24.69 -2.88
CA LEU A 188 4.51 -24.86 -2.97
C LEU A 188 3.96 -24.43 -4.33
N MET A 189 4.58 -23.50 -5.00
CA MET A 189 4.19 -23.01 -6.33
C MET A 189 4.30 -24.10 -7.39
N HIS A 190 5.32 -24.96 -7.33
CA HIS A 190 5.58 -25.99 -8.32
C HIS A 190 4.46 -27.05 -8.45
N ASN A 191 3.54 -27.09 -7.48
CA ASN A 191 2.39 -27.97 -7.51
C ASN A 191 1.20 -27.41 -8.32
N HIS A 192 1.34 -26.20 -8.88
CA HIS A 192 0.25 -25.47 -9.51
C HIS A 192 0.59 -25.08 -10.96
N ASP A 193 -0.40 -25.20 -11.85
CA ASP A 193 -0.28 -24.75 -13.24
C ASP A 193 -0.53 -23.25 -13.36
N LEU A 194 0.53 -22.47 -13.48
CA LEU A 194 0.48 -21.03 -13.66
C LEU A 194 0.59 -20.58 -15.11
N SER A 195 0.43 -21.49 -16.10
CA SER A 195 0.59 -21.20 -17.54
C SER A 195 -0.39 -20.13 -18.08
N ALA A 196 -1.46 -19.80 -17.36
CA ALA A 196 -2.37 -18.73 -17.72
C ALA A 196 -1.88 -17.34 -17.28
N LEU A 197 -0.95 -17.27 -16.33
CA LEU A 197 -0.42 -16.01 -15.82
C LEU A 197 0.51 -15.39 -16.87
N GLU A 198 0.19 -14.16 -17.29
CA GLU A 198 1.00 -13.40 -18.25
C GLU A 198 1.73 -12.23 -17.61
N TYR A 199 1.14 -11.62 -16.57
CA TYR A 199 1.69 -10.41 -15.95
C TYR A 199 1.49 -10.41 -14.43
N LEU A 200 2.54 -9.99 -13.73
CA LEU A 200 2.47 -9.66 -12.31
C LEU A 200 2.69 -8.16 -12.11
N PHE A 201 1.69 -7.48 -11.56
CA PHE A 201 1.76 -6.07 -11.15
C PHE A 201 1.90 -5.94 -9.64
N VAL A 202 2.75 -5.03 -9.20
CA VAL A 202 2.93 -4.72 -7.78
C VAL A 202 2.81 -3.23 -7.52
N ALA A 203 2.15 -2.84 -6.42
CA ALA A 203 2.03 -1.46 -5.97
C ALA A 203 1.66 -1.36 -4.49
N GLY A 204 1.56 -0.13 -4.00
CA GLY A 204 1.16 0.19 -2.64
C GLY A 204 2.33 0.58 -1.74
N GLU A 205 3.49 0.08 -2.04
CA GLU A 205 4.79 0.43 -1.47
C GLU A 205 5.87 0.19 -2.52
N ARG A 206 7.07 0.69 -2.29
CA ARG A 206 8.19 0.45 -3.20
C ARG A 206 8.51 -1.04 -3.29
N LEU A 207 8.64 -1.54 -4.51
CA LEU A 207 9.20 -2.87 -4.74
C LEU A 207 10.72 -2.79 -4.60
N ASP A 208 11.23 -3.33 -3.51
CA ASP A 208 12.66 -3.36 -3.25
C ASP A 208 13.40 -4.30 -4.23
N PRO A 209 14.65 -3.95 -4.65
CA PRO A 209 15.40 -4.76 -5.60
C PRO A 209 15.57 -6.23 -5.21
N PRO A 210 15.84 -6.59 -3.94
CA PRO A 210 15.93 -8.00 -3.54
C PRO A 210 14.62 -8.79 -3.73
N THR A 211 13.48 -8.18 -3.47
CA THR A 211 12.16 -8.81 -3.73
C THR A 211 11.89 -8.90 -5.23
N TYR A 212 12.21 -7.85 -5.99
CA TYR A 212 12.10 -7.87 -7.46
C TYR A 212 12.97 -8.98 -8.09
N GLN A 213 14.23 -9.10 -7.69
CA GLN A 213 15.14 -10.12 -8.20
C GLN A 213 14.62 -11.53 -7.90
N TRP A 214 14.22 -11.77 -6.64
CA TRP A 214 13.65 -13.05 -6.25
C TRP A 214 12.40 -13.41 -7.07
N LEU A 215 11.50 -12.47 -7.30
CA LEU A 215 10.31 -12.71 -8.14
C LEU A 215 10.66 -13.08 -9.57
N ASN A 216 11.65 -12.42 -10.17
CA ASN A 216 12.12 -12.76 -11.52
C ASN A 216 12.89 -14.10 -11.59
N GLU A 217 13.43 -14.58 -10.47
CA GLU A 217 14.06 -15.91 -10.40
C GLU A 217 13.03 -17.04 -10.32
N VAL A 218 11.90 -16.80 -9.62
CA VAL A 218 10.90 -17.85 -9.37
C VAL A 218 9.72 -17.83 -10.35
N LEU A 219 9.43 -16.69 -10.99
CA LEU A 219 8.33 -16.54 -11.93
C LEU A 219 8.83 -16.32 -13.36
N ASP A 220 8.21 -17.01 -14.30
CA ASP A 220 8.51 -16.88 -15.75
C ASP A 220 7.56 -15.86 -16.41
N VAL A 221 7.25 -14.77 -15.71
CA VAL A 221 6.41 -13.68 -16.22
C VAL A 221 6.99 -12.31 -15.83
N PRO A 222 6.72 -11.25 -16.61
CA PRO A 222 7.16 -9.92 -16.28
C PRO A 222 6.63 -9.45 -14.92
N VAL A 223 7.55 -8.99 -14.05
CA VAL A 223 7.24 -8.34 -12.79
C VAL A 223 7.25 -6.83 -13.00
N ILE A 224 6.11 -6.19 -12.83
CA ILE A 224 5.89 -4.79 -13.18
C ILE A 224 5.57 -4.02 -11.91
N ASP A 225 6.53 -3.19 -11.46
CA ASP A 225 6.23 -2.17 -10.44
C ASP A 225 5.45 -1.05 -11.10
N HIS A 226 4.44 -0.52 -10.39
CA HIS A 226 3.69 0.62 -10.84
C HIS A 226 3.28 1.49 -9.65
N TRP A 227 3.27 2.81 -9.87
CA TRP A 227 3.07 3.77 -8.80
C TRP A 227 1.87 4.66 -9.05
N TRP A 228 1.06 4.85 -8.01
CA TRP A 228 -0.12 5.68 -7.98
C TRP A 228 -0.58 5.97 -6.54
N GLN A 229 -1.62 6.74 -6.41
CA GLN A 229 -2.15 7.17 -5.12
C GLN A 229 -3.67 7.00 -5.07
N THR A 230 -4.23 7.00 -3.86
CA THR A 230 -5.68 7.05 -3.66
C THR A 230 -6.28 8.26 -4.39
N GLU A 231 -5.58 9.36 -4.37
CA GLU A 231 -5.96 10.63 -5.01
C GLU A 231 -6.08 10.51 -6.53
N THR A 232 -5.20 9.78 -7.17
CA THR A 232 -5.24 9.63 -8.65
C THR A 232 -6.18 8.52 -9.11
N GLY A 233 -6.35 7.47 -8.30
CA GLY A 233 -7.31 6.38 -8.55
C GLY A 233 -6.87 5.37 -9.60
N TRP A 234 -5.77 5.62 -10.31
CA TRP A 234 -5.16 4.75 -11.31
C TRP A 234 -3.67 5.09 -11.49
N PRO A 235 -2.85 4.22 -12.13
CA PRO A 235 -1.40 4.39 -12.21
C PRO A 235 -0.96 5.69 -12.85
N ILE A 236 -0.03 6.39 -12.18
CA ILE A 236 0.72 7.56 -12.69
C ILE A 236 1.92 7.07 -13.50
N CYS A 237 2.65 6.08 -12.99
CA CYS A 237 3.77 5.44 -13.68
C CYS A 237 3.56 3.93 -13.75
N SER A 238 3.85 3.33 -14.89
CA SER A 238 3.78 1.89 -15.11
C SER A 238 4.45 1.50 -16.42
N ASN A 239 4.92 0.26 -16.52
CA ASN A 239 5.09 -0.40 -17.79
C ASN A 239 3.71 -0.79 -18.36
N MET A 240 3.53 -0.74 -19.66
CA MET A 240 2.21 -0.82 -20.29
C MET A 240 2.07 -2.12 -21.11
N ALA A 241 1.58 -3.18 -20.44
CA ALA A 241 1.47 -4.50 -21.06
C ALA A 241 0.62 -4.51 -22.35
N GLY A 242 -0.44 -3.69 -22.41
CA GLY A 242 -1.30 -3.63 -23.60
C GLY A 242 -0.70 -2.94 -24.82
N TYR A 243 0.40 -2.19 -24.66
CA TYR A 243 1.12 -1.54 -25.77
C TYR A 243 2.46 -2.17 -26.07
N GLY A 244 2.85 -3.16 -25.32
CA GLY A 244 4.16 -3.79 -25.35
C GLY A 244 5.07 -3.27 -24.25
N LEU A 245 5.75 -4.21 -23.59
CA LEU A 245 6.62 -3.91 -22.49
C LEU A 245 7.94 -3.31 -22.97
N VAL A 246 8.42 -2.32 -22.23
CA VAL A 246 9.82 -1.89 -22.26
C VAL A 246 10.60 -2.61 -21.17
N GLU A 247 11.92 -2.49 -21.18
CA GLU A 247 12.77 -3.06 -20.13
C GLU A 247 12.31 -2.60 -18.74
N THR A 248 12.14 -3.53 -17.81
CA THR A 248 11.86 -3.22 -16.39
C THR A 248 13.18 -3.03 -15.65
N ARG A 249 13.21 -2.05 -14.71
CA ARG A 249 14.37 -1.80 -13.86
C ARG A 249 14.00 -1.96 -12.40
N PRO A 250 14.85 -2.62 -11.58
CA PRO A 250 14.59 -2.77 -10.15
C PRO A 250 14.32 -1.43 -9.46
N GLY A 251 13.25 -1.35 -8.68
CA GLY A 251 12.88 -0.15 -7.93
C GLY A 251 12.28 0.99 -8.74
N SER A 252 12.01 0.79 -10.05
CA SER A 252 11.40 1.79 -10.92
C SER A 252 10.01 1.38 -11.39
N PRO A 253 8.97 2.20 -11.22
CA PRO A 253 7.68 2.04 -11.87
C PRO A 253 7.70 2.45 -13.37
N THR A 254 8.84 2.47 -13.97
CA THR A 254 9.12 2.71 -15.40
C THR A 254 8.89 4.17 -15.82
N PHE A 255 7.82 4.49 -16.54
CA PHE A 255 7.54 5.81 -17.09
C PHE A 255 6.16 6.33 -16.67
N PRO A 256 5.94 7.67 -16.70
CA PRO A 256 4.60 8.21 -16.62
C PRO A 256 3.72 7.65 -17.74
N VAL A 257 2.52 7.19 -17.39
CA VAL A 257 1.57 6.71 -18.40
C VAL A 257 0.92 7.89 -19.12
N PRO A 258 0.44 7.71 -20.36
CA PRO A 258 -0.25 8.75 -21.09
C PRO A 258 -1.38 9.42 -20.28
N GLY A 259 -1.37 10.74 -20.24
CA GLY A 259 -2.25 11.57 -19.43
C GLY A 259 -1.55 12.27 -18.27
N TYR A 260 -0.44 11.74 -17.78
CA TYR A 260 0.33 12.36 -16.70
C TYR A 260 1.62 13.05 -17.20
N ASP A 261 1.71 14.36 -17.03
CA ASP A 261 2.96 15.13 -17.25
C ASP A 261 3.72 15.26 -15.91
N LEU A 262 4.46 14.20 -15.54
CA LEU A 262 5.22 14.13 -14.31
C LEU A 262 6.52 14.92 -14.41
N LYS A 263 6.82 15.69 -13.38
CA LYS A 263 8.08 16.42 -13.20
C LYS A 263 8.67 16.13 -11.81
N ILE A 264 9.98 16.36 -11.70
CA ILE A 264 10.68 16.37 -10.41
C ILE A 264 11.14 17.80 -10.17
N LEU A 265 10.70 18.41 -9.07
CA LEU A 265 10.99 19.81 -8.74
C LEU A 265 11.83 19.93 -7.47
N ASP A 266 12.73 20.92 -7.48
CA ASP A 266 13.41 21.36 -6.27
C ASP A 266 12.48 22.19 -5.35
N GLU A 267 13.03 22.69 -4.24
CA GLU A 267 12.28 23.50 -3.27
C GLU A 267 11.82 24.85 -3.86
N ASP A 268 12.51 25.36 -4.88
CA ASP A 268 12.18 26.60 -5.58
C ASP A 268 11.17 26.40 -6.74
N GLY A 269 10.74 25.14 -6.98
CA GLY A 269 9.80 24.80 -8.05
C GLY A 269 10.43 24.68 -9.43
N LYS A 270 11.75 24.52 -9.52
CA LYS A 270 12.47 24.30 -10.79
C LYS A 270 12.63 22.81 -11.04
N VAL A 271 12.53 22.42 -12.31
CA VAL A 271 12.79 21.03 -12.71
C VAL A 271 14.26 20.69 -12.47
N VAL A 272 14.52 19.61 -11.74
CA VAL A 272 15.88 19.14 -11.45
C VAL A 272 16.48 18.37 -12.64
N ALA A 273 17.81 18.24 -12.66
CA ALA A 273 18.51 17.42 -13.65
C ALA A 273 18.27 15.92 -13.40
N ALA A 274 18.54 15.10 -14.41
CA ALA A 274 18.53 13.65 -14.27
C ALA A 274 19.45 13.18 -13.13
N GLY A 275 19.01 12.18 -12.37
CA GLY A 275 19.71 11.66 -11.19
C GLY A 275 19.61 12.52 -9.93
N GLN A 276 18.97 13.67 -9.97
CA GLN A 276 18.77 14.52 -8.80
C GLN A 276 17.40 14.27 -8.15
N ASP A 277 17.41 14.12 -6.84
CA ASP A 277 16.20 13.99 -6.04
C ASP A 277 15.42 15.29 -5.96
N GLY A 278 14.09 15.16 -5.91
CA GLY A 278 13.19 16.28 -5.73
C GLY A 278 11.78 15.86 -5.38
N ASN A 279 10.86 16.82 -5.36
CA ASN A 279 9.45 16.59 -5.14
C ASN A 279 8.81 16.08 -6.44
N VAL A 280 8.15 14.93 -6.37
CA VAL A 280 7.40 14.38 -7.51
C VAL A 280 6.08 15.13 -7.64
N VAL A 281 5.86 15.72 -8.80
CA VAL A 281 4.65 16.51 -9.09
C VAL A 281 4.08 16.14 -10.45
N VAL A 282 2.78 16.39 -10.65
CA VAL A 282 2.12 16.24 -11.96
C VAL A 282 1.62 17.60 -12.42
N LYS A 283 2.03 18.00 -13.63
CA LYS A 283 1.57 19.26 -14.23
C LYS A 283 0.09 19.16 -14.57
N GLU A 284 -0.67 20.23 -14.28
CA GLU A 284 -2.07 20.30 -14.68
C GLU A 284 -2.25 20.47 -16.20
N PRO A 285 -3.41 20.04 -16.79
CA PRO A 285 -4.52 19.39 -16.07
C PRO A 285 -4.21 17.93 -15.70
N LEU A 286 -4.76 17.47 -14.56
CA LEU A 286 -4.74 16.04 -14.24
C LEU A 286 -5.65 15.28 -15.21
N PRO A 287 -5.32 14.01 -15.55
CA PRO A 287 -6.18 13.21 -16.40
C PRO A 287 -7.48 12.80 -15.67
N PRO A 288 -8.51 12.36 -16.45
CA PRO A 288 -9.72 11.79 -15.87
C PRO A 288 -9.42 10.71 -14.83
N GLY A 289 -10.30 10.54 -13.86
CA GLY A 289 -10.15 9.57 -12.76
C GLY A 289 -9.34 10.09 -11.57
N SER A 290 -8.65 11.24 -11.70
CA SER A 290 -8.04 11.92 -10.56
C SER A 290 -9.11 12.60 -9.68
N LEU A 291 -8.78 12.85 -8.38
CA LEU A 291 -9.73 13.49 -7.46
C LEU A 291 -10.10 14.90 -7.94
N PRO A 292 -11.40 15.24 -8.04
CA PRO A 292 -11.82 16.62 -8.32
C PRO A 292 -11.76 17.51 -7.07
N THR A 293 -11.86 16.94 -5.88
CA THR A 293 -11.79 17.67 -4.60
C THR A 293 -11.70 16.71 -3.40
N VAL A 294 -11.52 17.29 -2.22
CA VAL A 294 -11.74 16.64 -0.92
C VAL A 294 -13.17 16.95 -0.46
N TRP A 295 -13.93 15.93 -0.12
CA TRP A 295 -15.34 16.05 0.27
C TRP A 295 -15.53 16.98 1.47
N GLY A 296 -16.36 18.00 1.28
CA GLY A 296 -16.71 18.96 2.32
C GLY A 296 -15.57 19.91 2.74
N ASP A 297 -14.40 19.90 2.04
CA ASP A 297 -13.22 20.69 2.44
C ASP A 297 -12.35 21.03 1.21
N HIS A 298 -12.89 21.87 0.33
CA HIS A 298 -12.20 22.29 -0.90
C HIS A 298 -10.96 23.15 -0.62
N ASP A 299 -10.97 23.92 0.47
CA ASP A 299 -9.80 24.73 0.87
C ASP A 299 -8.62 23.82 1.20
N ARG A 300 -8.88 22.76 1.96
CA ARG A 300 -7.87 21.74 2.27
C ARG A 300 -7.36 21.00 1.03
N PHE A 301 -8.20 20.80 0.01
CA PHE A 301 -7.78 20.27 -1.28
C PHE A 301 -6.72 21.18 -1.92
N ASN A 302 -6.99 22.50 -1.98
CA ASN A 302 -6.08 23.45 -2.55
C ASN A 302 -4.77 23.54 -1.74
N GLU A 303 -4.87 23.64 -0.42
CA GLU A 303 -3.71 23.71 0.48
C GLU A 303 -2.82 22.47 0.38
N SER A 304 -3.41 21.28 0.33
CA SER A 304 -2.67 20.01 0.32
C SER A 304 -1.96 19.71 -0.99
N TYR A 305 -2.53 20.13 -2.13
CA TYR A 305 -2.10 19.62 -3.43
C TYR A 305 -1.65 20.68 -4.42
N TRP A 306 -2.07 21.98 -4.27
CA TRP A 306 -1.86 23.00 -5.31
C TRP A 306 -1.09 24.23 -4.86
N THR A 307 -1.10 24.55 -3.56
CA THR A 307 -0.53 25.81 -3.05
C THR A 307 1.00 25.84 -3.13
N ARG A 308 1.66 24.71 -2.89
CA ARG A 308 3.14 24.64 -2.83
C ARG A 308 3.80 24.95 -4.18
N TYR A 309 3.28 24.36 -5.25
CA TYR A 309 3.80 24.49 -6.61
C TYR A 309 2.65 24.87 -7.55
N PRO A 310 2.38 26.17 -7.79
CA PRO A 310 1.29 26.61 -8.67
C PRO A 310 1.39 25.97 -10.06
N GLY A 311 0.29 25.39 -10.56
CA GLY A 311 0.24 24.67 -11.83
C GLY A 311 0.68 23.21 -11.78
N TYR A 312 0.99 22.69 -10.58
CA TYR A 312 1.38 21.31 -10.37
C TYR A 312 0.64 20.68 -9.18
N TYR A 313 0.12 19.50 -9.39
CA TYR A 313 -0.38 18.63 -8.33
C TYR A 313 0.79 18.07 -7.54
N LEU A 314 0.84 18.33 -6.24
CA LEU A 314 1.84 17.82 -5.32
C LEU A 314 1.46 16.40 -4.85
N THR A 315 2.24 15.40 -5.23
CA THR A 315 1.99 14.02 -4.82
C THR A 315 2.34 13.76 -3.35
N GLY A 316 3.26 14.58 -2.79
CA GLY A 316 3.84 14.36 -1.47
C GLY A 316 4.86 13.21 -1.44
N ASP A 317 5.25 12.69 -2.60
CA ASP A 317 6.31 11.72 -2.74
C ASP A 317 7.58 12.40 -3.27
N GLY A 318 8.74 11.91 -2.84
CA GLY A 318 10.05 12.29 -3.35
C GLY A 318 10.56 11.24 -4.34
N GLY A 319 11.39 11.67 -5.27
CA GLY A 319 11.96 10.77 -6.26
C GLY A 319 12.88 11.48 -7.24
N TYR A 320 13.38 10.72 -8.20
CA TYR A 320 14.22 11.23 -9.28
C TYR A 320 13.86 10.55 -10.60
N ARG A 321 14.42 11.09 -11.68
CA ARG A 321 14.38 10.48 -13.02
C ARG A 321 15.82 10.26 -13.47
N ASP A 322 16.14 9.06 -13.96
CA ASP A 322 17.45 8.79 -14.51
C ASP A 322 17.66 9.41 -15.91
N GLU A 323 18.86 9.24 -16.48
CA GLU A 323 19.23 9.77 -17.79
C GLU A 323 18.39 9.17 -18.94
N ASP A 324 17.90 7.94 -18.78
CA ASP A 324 17.04 7.26 -19.74
C ASP A 324 15.55 7.61 -19.56
N GLY A 325 15.22 8.38 -18.51
CA GLY A 325 13.87 8.86 -18.22
C GLY A 325 13.05 7.97 -17.28
N TYR A 326 13.61 6.87 -16.78
CA TYR A 326 12.95 6.03 -15.78
C TYR A 326 12.74 6.81 -14.49
N VAL A 327 11.55 6.64 -13.92
CA VAL A 327 11.15 7.30 -12.67
C VAL A 327 11.47 6.38 -11.48
N TYR A 328 11.98 6.94 -10.41
CA TYR A 328 12.22 6.25 -9.15
C TYR A 328 11.52 6.99 -8.03
N ILE A 329 10.61 6.31 -7.32
CA ILE A 329 9.90 6.87 -6.18
C ILE A 329 10.61 6.43 -4.91
N MET A 330 11.16 7.41 -4.18
CA MET A 330 11.99 7.15 -3.01
C MET A 330 11.22 7.13 -1.68
N GLY A 331 9.93 7.44 -1.72
CA GLY A 331 9.04 7.47 -0.56
C GLY A 331 8.40 8.83 -0.32
N ARG A 332 7.71 8.95 0.82
CA ARG A 332 7.05 10.21 1.19
C ARG A 332 8.07 11.29 1.52
N VAL A 333 7.80 12.52 1.07
CA VAL A 333 8.61 13.69 1.45
C VAL A 333 8.62 13.89 2.96
N ASP A 334 7.53 13.52 3.65
CA ASP A 334 7.41 13.58 5.10
C ASP A 334 8.30 12.55 5.82
N ASP A 335 8.72 11.49 5.13
CA ASP A 335 9.62 10.45 5.62
C ASP A 335 11.11 10.75 5.31
N VAL A 336 11.39 11.86 4.60
CA VAL A 336 12.77 12.33 4.38
C VAL A 336 13.35 12.88 5.68
N MET A 337 14.53 12.42 6.04
CA MET A 337 15.27 12.86 7.22
C MET A 337 16.23 14.01 6.87
N ASN A 338 16.40 14.92 7.81
CA ASN A 338 17.44 15.96 7.70
C ASN A 338 18.57 15.63 8.69
N VAL A 339 19.63 15.02 8.18
CA VAL A 339 20.80 14.61 8.96
C VAL A 339 21.93 15.60 8.73
N ALA A 340 22.21 16.46 9.69
CA ALA A 340 23.25 17.49 9.60
C ALA A 340 23.19 18.34 8.30
N GLY A 341 22.00 18.69 7.87
CA GLY A 341 21.74 19.46 6.63
C GLY A 341 21.64 18.64 5.35
N HIS A 342 21.87 17.33 5.40
CA HIS A 342 21.65 16.43 4.26
C HIS A 342 20.23 15.85 4.31
N ARG A 343 19.50 15.98 3.20
CA ARG A 343 18.19 15.33 3.03
C ARG A 343 18.40 13.90 2.57
N LEU A 344 17.97 12.95 3.37
CA LEU A 344 18.18 11.52 3.16
C LEU A 344 16.83 10.80 3.12
N SER A 345 16.63 9.97 2.11
CA SER A 345 15.47 9.10 2.01
C SER A 345 15.61 7.91 2.95
N THR A 346 14.56 7.62 3.74
CA THR A 346 14.47 6.38 4.50
C THR A 346 14.49 5.17 3.58
N GLY A 347 13.81 5.26 2.43
CA GLY A 347 13.73 4.19 1.44
C GLY A 347 15.08 3.78 0.86
N GLN A 348 16.00 4.72 0.63
CA GLN A 348 17.35 4.40 0.15
C GLN A 348 18.14 3.57 1.18
N MET A 349 18.02 3.88 2.46
CA MET A 349 18.68 3.09 3.50
C MET A 349 17.98 1.74 3.70
N GLU A 350 16.65 1.71 3.63
CA GLU A 350 15.87 0.48 3.72
C GLU A 350 16.23 -0.51 2.61
N GLU A 351 16.50 -0.02 1.41
CA GLU A 351 16.96 -0.83 0.28
C GLU A 351 18.28 -1.55 0.61
N VAL A 352 19.26 -0.80 1.11
CA VAL A 352 20.56 -1.36 1.51
C VAL A 352 20.40 -2.35 2.67
N VAL A 353 19.60 -2.00 3.67
CA VAL A 353 19.35 -2.88 4.84
C VAL A 353 18.62 -4.16 4.44
N ALA A 354 17.68 -4.08 3.51
CA ALA A 354 16.91 -5.22 3.02
C ALA A 354 17.74 -6.22 2.20
N ASP A 355 18.87 -5.78 1.62
CA ASP A 355 19.78 -6.65 0.88
C ASP A 355 20.60 -7.58 1.79
N HIS A 356 20.62 -7.33 3.09
CA HIS A 356 21.32 -8.19 4.03
C HIS A 356 20.68 -9.59 4.16
N PRO A 357 21.45 -10.69 4.06
CA PRO A 357 20.91 -12.07 4.01
C PRO A 357 20.02 -12.45 5.20
N ALA A 358 20.29 -11.89 6.38
CA ALA A 358 19.55 -12.17 7.60
C ALA A 358 18.23 -11.38 7.73
N VAL A 359 18.04 -10.32 6.97
CA VAL A 359 16.90 -9.41 7.09
C VAL A 359 15.71 -9.92 6.25
N ALA A 360 14.56 -10.08 6.89
CA ALA A 360 13.29 -10.41 6.22
C ALA A 360 12.55 -9.13 5.81
N GLU A 361 12.57 -8.13 6.68
CA GLU A 361 11.91 -6.85 6.48
C GLU A 361 12.58 -5.77 7.34
N CYS A 362 12.51 -4.52 6.90
CA CYS A 362 13.08 -3.42 7.66
C CYS A 362 12.24 -2.14 7.51
N ALA A 363 12.47 -1.22 8.43
CA ALA A 363 12.06 0.17 8.36
C ALA A 363 13.19 1.06 8.87
N VAL A 364 13.38 2.21 8.25
CA VAL A 364 14.27 3.26 8.75
C VAL A 364 13.42 4.45 9.14
N VAL A 365 13.68 5.00 10.34
CA VAL A 365 13.00 6.20 10.83
C VAL A 365 14.01 7.23 11.28
N GLY A 366 13.76 8.50 10.97
CA GLY A 366 14.55 9.62 11.49
C GLY A 366 14.13 9.94 12.92
N ILE A 367 15.01 9.76 13.87
CA ILE A 367 14.80 10.11 15.29
C ILE A 367 15.55 11.39 15.64
N ARG A 368 15.10 12.12 16.65
CA ARG A 368 15.74 13.36 17.07
C ARG A 368 17.17 13.15 17.55
N ASP A 369 18.04 14.06 17.13
CA ASP A 369 19.43 14.12 17.60
C ASP A 369 19.77 15.60 17.89
N PRO A 370 20.32 15.91 19.10
CA PRO A 370 20.57 17.28 19.51
C PRO A 370 21.61 18.00 18.64
N ASP A 371 22.55 17.27 18.05
CA ASP A 371 23.66 17.85 17.29
C ASP A 371 23.38 17.90 15.78
N LYS A 372 22.57 16.95 15.27
CA LYS A 372 22.38 16.73 13.83
C LYS A 372 20.97 16.96 13.35
N GLY A 373 20.07 17.34 14.24
CA GLY A 373 18.65 17.47 14.00
C GLY A 373 17.94 16.12 13.98
N GLN A 374 18.34 15.23 13.08
CA GLN A 374 17.86 13.85 13.03
C GLN A 374 19.00 12.87 12.73
N VAL A 375 18.82 11.64 13.17
CA VAL A 375 19.67 10.49 12.77
C VAL A 375 18.80 9.30 12.44
N PRO A 376 19.19 8.45 11.47
CA PRO A 376 18.44 7.26 11.12
C PRO A 376 18.59 6.17 12.18
N LEU A 377 17.46 5.54 12.51
CA LEU A 377 17.37 4.30 13.29
C LEU A 377 16.82 3.21 12.40
N GLY A 378 17.52 2.08 12.29
CA GLY A 378 17.04 0.89 11.60
C GLY A 378 16.23 0.01 12.55
N LEU A 379 15.05 -0.41 12.08
CA LEU A 379 14.22 -1.43 12.73
C LEU A 379 14.17 -2.63 11.76
N VAL A 380 14.61 -3.80 12.20
CA VAL A 380 14.72 -4.99 11.33
C VAL A 380 14.00 -6.19 11.90
N LEU A 381 13.36 -6.94 11.02
CA LEU A 381 12.80 -8.24 11.26
C LEU A 381 13.69 -9.29 10.61
N LEU A 382 14.12 -10.29 11.38
CA LEU A 382 14.97 -11.37 10.86
C LEU A 382 14.14 -12.43 10.13
N LYS A 383 14.78 -13.11 9.18
CA LYS A 383 14.22 -14.31 8.55
C LYS A 383 14.07 -15.43 9.57
N ASP A 384 13.09 -16.30 9.40
CA ASP A 384 12.89 -17.42 10.29
C ASP A 384 14.09 -18.37 10.25
N GLY A 385 14.48 -18.86 11.44
CA GLY A 385 15.61 -19.75 11.61
C GLY A 385 17.00 -19.11 11.54
N VAL A 386 17.09 -17.81 11.27
CA VAL A 386 18.36 -17.08 11.32
C VAL A 386 18.73 -16.78 12.77
N ASN A 387 19.95 -17.18 13.15
CA ASN A 387 20.53 -16.86 14.45
C ASN A 387 21.81 -16.07 14.22
N ILE A 388 21.74 -14.76 14.38
CA ILE A 388 22.85 -13.83 14.28
C ILE A 388 22.92 -12.99 15.54
N GLU A 389 24.12 -12.77 16.07
CA GLU A 389 24.28 -11.90 17.22
C GLU A 389 23.98 -10.45 16.85
N HIS A 390 23.22 -9.75 17.71
CA HIS A 390 22.77 -8.38 17.45
C HIS A 390 23.92 -7.43 17.09
N SER A 391 25.04 -7.50 17.83
CA SER A 391 26.22 -6.66 17.60
C SER A 391 26.86 -6.89 16.23
N THR A 392 26.87 -8.14 15.75
CA THR A 392 27.37 -8.50 14.42
C THR A 392 26.45 -7.95 13.32
N LEU A 393 25.15 -8.19 13.44
CA LEU A 393 24.14 -7.68 12.50
C LEU A 393 24.20 -6.15 12.39
N GLU A 394 24.23 -5.47 13.54
CA GLU A 394 24.30 -4.01 13.58
C GLU A 394 25.55 -3.48 12.86
N GLN A 395 26.72 -4.07 13.11
CA GLN A 395 27.97 -3.67 12.46
C GLN A 395 27.92 -3.91 10.94
N GLU A 396 27.41 -5.05 10.49
CA GLU A 396 27.28 -5.38 9.08
C GLU A 396 26.34 -4.39 8.37
N LEU A 397 25.19 -4.11 8.93
CA LEU A 397 24.22 -3.15 8.38
C LEU A 397 24.75 -1.71 8.35
N ILE A 398 25.46 -1.29 9.40
CA ILE A 398 26.13 0.03 9.43
C ILE A 398 27.17 0.13 8.32
N GLN A 399 27.97 -0.92 8.10
CA GLN A 399 28.97 -0.93 7.03
C GLN A 399 28.34 -0.89 5.64
N MET A 400 27.27 -1.64 5.42
CA MET A 400 26.52 -1.62 4.15
C MET A 400 25.97 -0.22 3.85
N VAL A 401 25.25 0.39 4.79
CA VAL A 401 24.70 1.75 4.60
C VAL A 401 25.82 2.77 4.43
N ARG A 402 26.94 2.62 5.14
CA ARG A 402 28.09 3.51 4.97
C ARG A 402 28.77 3.37 3.61
N GLY A 403 28.78 2.16 3.03
CA GLY A 403 29.35 1.88 1.71
C GLY A 403 28.49 2.44 0.59
N ASP A 404 27.19 2.19 0.64
CA ASP A 404 26.28 2.43 -0.47
C ASP A 404 25.57 3.80 -0.42
N VAL A 405 25.25 4.28 0.78
CA VAL A 405 24.62 5.61 0.96
C VAL A 405 25.67 6.66 1.30
N GLY A 406 26.66 6.31 2.14
CA GLY A 406 27.74 7.19 2.55
C GLY A 406 27.79 7.43 4.06
N ALA A 407 28.97 7.78 4.57
CA ALA A 407 29.21 8.02 5.99
C ALA A 407 28.38 9.20 6.55
N PHE A 408 27.96 10.12 5.70
CA PHE A 408 27.13 11.28 6.07
C PHE A 408 25.71 10.89 6.49
N ALA A 409 25.23 9.70 6.08
CA ALA A 409 23.94 9.17 6.50
C ALA A 409 23.84 8.98 8.02
N ASN A 410 24.99 8.78 8.68
CA ASN A 410 25.08 8.63 10.13
C ASN A 410 24.20 7.51 10.70
N PHE A 411 24.00 6.46 9.91
CA PHE A 411 23.30 5.25 10.34
C PHE A 411 24.17 4.50 11.36
N ARG A 412 23.73 4.42 12.62
CA ARG A 412 24.59 3.94 13.72
C ARG A 412 23.90 2.96 14.64
N LYS A 413 22.58 2.80 14.53
CA LYS A 413 21.82 1.97 15.45
C LYS A 413 20.77 1.16 14.72
N VAL A 414 20.65 -0.10 15.11
CA VAL A 414 19.67 -1.05 14.57
C VAL A 414 18.99 -1.76 15.72
N CYS A 415 17.67 -1.89 15.66
CA CYS A 415 16.87 -2.65 16.61
C CYS A 415 16.23 -3.84 15.91
N VAL A 416 16.43 -5.03 16.45
CA VAL A 416 15.73 -6.23 15.97
C VAL A 416 14.37 -6.29 16.67
N VAL A 417 13.31 -6.22 15.87
CA VAL A 417 11.93 -6.21 16.37
C VAL A 417 11.19 -7.48 15.92
N PRO A 418 10.21 -7.97 16.70
CA PRO A 418 9.46 -9.17 16.33
C PRO A 418 8.55 -8.92 15.11
N ARG A 419 8.03 -7.71 14.98
CA ARG A 419 7.14 -7.28 13.90
C ARG A 419 7.27 -5.77 13.67
N LEU A 420 6.93 -5.30 12.47
CA LEU A 420 6.81 -3.87 12.17
C LEU A 420 5.33 -3.43 12.21
N PRO A 421 5.00 -2.29 12.84
CA PRO A 421 3.63 -1.78 12.86
C PRO A 421 3.22 -1.32 11.46
N LYS A 422 2.12 -1.90 10.97
CA LYS A 422 1.60 -1.65 9.62
C LYS A 422 0.12 -1.35 9.64
N THR A 423 -0.32 -0.71 8.60
CA THR A 423 -1.75 -0.68 8.27
C THR A 423 -2.17 -2.06 7.74
N ARG A 424 -3.48 -2.33 7.71
CA ARG A 424 -4.04 -3.53 7.08
C ARG A 424 -3.67 -3.70 5.61
N SER A 425 -3.28 -2.60 4.93
CA SER A 425 -2.75 -2.63 3.56
C SER A 425 -1.25 -2.90 3.47
N GLY A 426 -0.57 -3.17 4.60
CA GLY A 426 0.86 -3.47 4.65
C GLY A 426 1.78 -2.26 4.77
N LYS A 427 1.26 -1.03 4.75
CA LYS A 427 2.07 0.19 4.85
C LYS A 427 2.61 0.37 6.27
N ILE A 428 3.94 0.48 6.40
CA ILE A 428 4.63 0.72 7.68
C ILE A 428 4.25 2.09 8.25
N LEU A 429 3.96 2.13 9.54
CA LEU A 429 3.54 3.32 10.28
C LEU A 429 4.75 4.10 10.81
N ARG A 430 5.64 4.59 9.91
CA ARG A 430 6.90 5.27 10.29
C ARG A 430 6.67 6.49 11.17
N GLN A 431 5.64 7.27 10.91
CA GLN A 431 5.32 8.44 11.73
C GLN A 431 4.99 8.06 13.17
N VAL A 432 4.21 6.98 13.38
CA VAL A 432 3.89 6.48 14.72
C VAL A 432 5.15 6.00 15.43
N LEU A 433 6.00 5.23 14.73
CA LEU A 433 7.29 4.78 15.25
C LEU A 433 8.17 5.96 15.67
N ARG A 434 8.31 6.97 14.81
CA ARG A 434 9.10 8.16 15.12
C ARG A 434 8.56 8.89 16.35
N GLN A 435 7.25 9.18 16.38
CA GLN A 435 6.64 9.86 17.51
C GLN A 435 6.80 9.08 18.82
N MET A 436 6.64 7.76 18.77
CA MET A 436 6.83 6.89 19.92
C MET A 436 8.27 6.95 20.44
N ILE A 437 9.26 6.89 19.55
CA ILE A 437 10.69 6.92 19.91
C ILE A 437 11.09 8.30 20.44
N ASP A 438 10.61 9.37 19.81
CA ASP A 438 10.90 10.76 20.19
C ASP A 438 10.12 11.22 21.45
N GLY A 439 9.27 10.35 22.03
CA GLY A 439 8.43 10.69 23.19
C GLY A 439 7.30 11.67 22.88
N ASP A 440 6.95 11.84 21.60
CA ASP A 440 5.85 12.72 21.18
C ASP A 440 4.50 12.04 21.36
N PRO A 441 3.43 12.79 21.67
CA PRO A 441 2.08 12.25 21.66
C PRO A 441 1.72 11.69 20.28
N TYR A 442 1.23 10.46 20.23
CA TYR A 442 0.74 9.86 19.01
C TYR A 442 -0.65 9.25 19.18
N LYS A 443 -1.37 9.15 18.08
CA LYS A 443 -2.65 8.43 18.02
C LYS A 443 -2.46 7.15 17.26
N VAL A 444 -2.93 6.06 17.83
CA VAL A 444 -2.98 4.77 17.12
C VAL A 444 -3.97 4.91 15.95
N PRO A 445 -3.50 4.76 14.69
CA PRO A 445 -4.40 4.85 13.54
C PRO A 445 -5.45 3.73 13.57
N SER A 446 -6.69 4.04 13.25
CA SER A 446 -7.75 3.01 13.14
C SER A 446 -7.49 1.99 12.02
N THR A 447 -6.55 2.30 11.13
CA THR A 447 -6.12 1.43 10.02
C THR A 447 -5.00 0.47 10.38
N ILE A 448 -4.46 0.53 11.61
CA ILE A 448 -3.43 -0.40 12.06
C ILE A 448 -3.96 -1.84 12.01
N ASP A 449 -3.11 -2.75 11.56
CA ASP A 449 -3.45 -4.17 11.46
C ASP A 449 -3.64 -4.79 12.85
N ASP A 450 -2.64 -4.64 13.70
CA ASP A 450 -2.66 -5.12 15.10
C ASP A 450 -2.06 -4.05 16.04
N PRO A 451 -2.85 -3.40 16.89
CA PRO A 451 -2.34 -2.40 17.84
C PRO A 451 -1.34 -2.94 18.86
N ALA A 452 -1.37 -4.25 19.19
CA ALA A 452 -0.45 -4.86 20.16
C ALA A 452 1.02 -4.81 19.70
N ILE A 453 1.25 -4.69 18.39
CA ILE A 453 2.60 -4.53 17.82
C ILE A 453 3.33 -3.32 18.41
N LEU A 454 2.61 -2.24 18.70
CA LEU A 454 3.23 -1.03 19.25
C LEU A 454 3.82 -1.26 20.64
N GLU A 455 3.17 -2.05 21.48
CA GLU A 455 3.67 -2.42 22.81
C GLU A 455 4.88 -3.35 22.70
N GLU A 456 4.86 -4.32 21.77
CA GLU A 456 5.99 -5.21 21.50
C GLU A 456 7.23 -4.44 21.06
N VAL A 457 7.05 -3.51 20.12
CA VAL A 457 8.16 -2.67 19.62
C VAL A 457 8.65 -1.72 20.71
N ALA A 458 7.76 -1.10 21.49
CA ALA A 458 8.11 -0.24 22.60
C ALA A 458 9.00 -0.96 23.63
N SER A 459 8.64 -2.21 23.98
CA SER A 459 9.44 -3.02 24.90
C SER A 459 10.88 -3.19 24.40
N VAL A 460 11.07 -3.54 23.13
CA VAL A 460 12.40 -3.68 22.53
C VAL A 460 13.18 -2.37 22.55
N LEU A 461 12.54 -1.26 22.20
CA LEU A 461 13.19 0.05 22.15
C LEU A 461 13.61 0.55 23.52
N LEU A 462 12.83 0.26 24.57
CA LEU A 462 13.16 0.53 25.97
C LEU A 462 14.37 -0.30 26.42
N ASP A 463 14.35 -1.61 26.14
CA ASP A 463 15.44 -2.52 26.52
C ASP A 463 16.76 -2.14 25.85
N MET A 464 16.70 -1.58 24.66
CA MET A 464 17.87 -1.11 23.90
C MET A 464 18.27 0.34 24.21
N GLY A 465 17.59 1.01 25.13
CA GLY A 465 17.86 2.40 25.51
C GLY A 465 17.72 3.39 24.33
N VAL A 466 16.79 3.12 23.42
CA VAL A 466 16.44 4.00 22.30
C VAL A 466 15.28 4.92 22.66
N MET A 467 14.43 4.46 23.55
CA MET A 467 13.28 5.17 24.07
C MET A 467 13.39 5.34 25.58
N GLU A 468 12.95 6.46 26.11
CA GLU A 468 12.85 6.68 27.56
C GLU A 468 11.43 6.39 28.05
N VAL A 469 11.31 5.92 29.29
CA VAL A 469 9.99 5.77 29.92
C VAL A 469 9.48 7.17 30.22
N ASN A 470 8.41 7.58 29.56
CA ASN A 470 7.68 8.80 29.95
C ASN A 470 7.01 8.53 31.30
N GLU A 471 7.46 9.23 32.36
CA GLU A 471 6.80 9.27 33.68
C GLU A 471 5.39 9.89 33.61
#